data_19e7db7ff0ca7945317dcfc217d7a70a
#
_entry.id   19e7db7ff0ca7945317dcfc217d7a70a
#
_cell.length_a   1.000
_cell.length_b   1.000
_cell.length_c   1.000
_cell.angle_alpha   90.00
_cell.angle_beta   90.00
_cell.angle_gamma   90.00
#
_symmetry.space_group_name_H-M   'P 1'
#
loop_
_entity.id
_entity.type
_entity.pdbx_description
1 polymer ?
#
loop_
_entity_poly.entity_id
_entity_poly.type
_entity_poly.pdbx_seq_one_letter_code
_entity_poly.pdbx_strand_id
1 'polypeptide(L)'
;TWRFVLFCQSADGLLNEEVKRTVDLSTHLAKITAEILLSNQGDSAVHSFILAVEPDLAPNLAYVGASVKGDEEEDGILELKQTMIQGQSGEFYKVQLPSSLGVGAKLRVKVETVLSHILRPFPTHITQAERQLVVFQGNHYLYSPYPTRSQTTRVRLASKTVESYTKLGNPSKSDEAIEYGPFRDVAPFSEDALKVHYENNTPFLTISSITRIIEVSHWGNIAVEETIDMRHTGAFLKGPFSRYDYQRQSDSGISSVKSFKTILPASAQDVYYRDEIGNISTSHLQILEDSVEVEVRPRFPLFGGWKTHYIIGYNLPSYEYLYTLGDQYALKMRLVDHVYDDQVIDSLTVKLILPEGARNIHVETPYPIDRIPDQLHYTYLDTFGRPVLVASKNNLVEQHIQDVVVHYTFNKVLMLQEPLLVVGAFYILFFTVIIYVRLDFSITKDPAAEVRMKVSSITEQVLTLVNKRLGLYRHMDEVVNRYKQSRDTGALNSGRKTLEADHRTLTNDISSLQARLKAEGSDLADKVGEVQKLDGQVKELVCRSWQEAERLVAGKVKKEAYVDNEKTLSSKRLELVTRIDSLLDTL
;
A
#
# COMPACT_ATOMS: atom_id res chain seq x y z
N THR A 1 27.51 3.77 18.63
CA THR A 1 26.69 4.19 19.77
C THR A 1 27.58 4.69 20.89
N TRP A 2 27.68 6.03 20.99
CA TRP A 2 28.41 6.67 22.09
C TRP A 2 27.47 6.69 23.30
N ARG A 3 27.69 5.79 24.27
CA ARG A 3 27.05 5.89 25.58
C ARG A 3 27.75 7.00 26.35
N PHE A 4 27.06 8.11 26.61
CA PHE A 4 27.54 9.14 27.51
C PHE A 4 27.52 8.61 28.95
N VAL A 5 28.68 8.43 29.54
CA VAL A 5 28.82 8.20 30.98
C VAL A 5 28.70 9.56 31.66
N LEU A 6 27.55 9.85 32.25
CA LEU A 6 27.40 10.98 33.15
C LEU A 6 27.89 10.56 34.55
N PHE A 7 28.91 11.25 35.03
CA PHE A 7 29.22 11.26 36.45
C PHE A 7 27.97 11.77 37.19
N CYS A 8 27.29 10.90 37.92
CA CYS A 8 26.25 11.30 38.82
C CYS A 8 26.90 12.08 39.99
N GLN A 9 27.01 13.42 39.86
CA GLN A 9 26.78 14.24 41.03
C GLN A 9 25.36 13.91 41.47
N SER A 10 25.17 13.56 42.74
CA SER A 10 23.90 13.32 43.40
C SER A 10 22.82 14.20 42.79
N ALA A 11 21.63 13.63 42.54
CA ALA A 11 20.48 14.39 42.06
C ALA A 11 20.04 15.37 43.19
N ASP A 12 20.90 16.36 43.40
CA ASP A 12 20.80 17.27 44.54
C ASP A 12 19.51 18.08 44.40
N GLY A 13 18.54 17.71 45.24
CA GLY A 13 17.38 18.50 45.48
C GLY A 13 16.08 18.14 44.80
N LEU A 14 15.99 17.11 43.97
CA LEU A 14 14.70 16.66 43.45
C LEU A 14 14.03 15.68 44.44
N LEU A 15 12.74 15.92 44.67
CA LEU A 15 11.87 15.11 45.55
C LEU A 15 10.60 14.73 44.78
N ASN A 16 10.23 13.48 44.83
CA ASN A 16 8.89 13.02 44.44
C ASN A 16 7.93 13.31 45.61
N GLU A 17 7.18 14.39 45.55
CA GLU A 17 6.27 14.80 46.64
C GLU A 17 5.06 13.88 46.73
N GLU A 18 4.45 13.57 45.58
CA GLU A 18 3.32 12.64 45.47
C GLU A 18 3.53 11.76 44.23
N VAL A 19 3.34 10.46 44.40
CA VAL A 19 3.36 9.48 43.31
C VAL A 19 2.05 8.69 43.33
N LYS A 20 1.32 8.75 42.19
CA LYS A 20 0.17 7.88 41.94
C LYS A 20 0.56 6.89 40.86
N ARG A 21 0.79 5.65 41.26
CA ARG A 21 1.21 4.58 40.36
C ARG A 21 0.06 3.64 40.06
N THR A 22 -0.24 3.43 38.78
CA THR A 22 -1.22 2.44 38.33
C THR A 22 -0.47 1.36 37.56
N VAL A 23 -0.60 0.12 37.98
CA VAL A 23 -0.10 -1.07 37.31
C VAL A 23 -1.28 -1.77 36.67
N ASP A 24 -1.44 -1.63 35.38
CA ASP A 24 -2.55 -2.25 34.63
C ASP A 24 -2.11 -3.61 34.10
N LEU A 25 -2.74 -4.66 34.61
CA LEU A 25 -2.53 -6.05 34.25
C LEU A 25 -3.80 -6.66 33.61
N SER A 26 -4.67 -5.82 33.07
CA SER A 26 -5.95 -6.26 32.48
C SER A 26 -5.74 -7.02 31.15
N THR A 27 -4.60 -6.85 30.51
CA THR A 27 -4.23 -7.53 29.26
C THR A 27 -3.05 -8.49 29.47
N HIS A 28 -2.41 -8.92 28.41
CA HIS A 28 -1.18 -9.75 28.50
C HIS A 28 0.09 -8.90 28.65
N LEU A 29 -0.02 -7.57 28.57
CA LEU A 29 1.02 -6.61 28.88
C LEU A 29 0.90 -6.14 30.35
N ALA A 30 1.99 -5.67 30.92
CA ALA A 30 1.93 -4.85 32.12
C ALA A 30 2.20 -3.39 31.75
N LYS A 31 1.16 -2.56 31.83
CA LYS A 31 1.23 -1.12 31.55
C LYS A 31 1.32 -0.39 32.87
N ILE A 32 2.42 0.30 33.12
CA ILE A 32 2.66 1.02 34.36
C ILE A 32 2.60 2.53 34.08
N THR A 33 1.63 3.20 34.64
CA THR A 33 1.50 4.65 34.59
C THR A 33 1.82 5.24 35.97
N ALA A 34 2.76 6.17 36.02
CA ALA A 34 3.10 6.90 37.23
C ALA A 34 2.88 8.42 37.05
N GLU A 35 1.94 8.99 37.76
CA GLU A 35 1.80 10.44 37.89
C GLU A 35 2.68 10.90 39.06
N ILE A 36 3.70 11.70 38.77
CA ILE A 36 4.72 12.13 39.73
C ILE A 36 4.64 13.63 39.88
N LEU A 37 4.45 14.12 41.08
CA LEU A 37 4.62 15.52 41.42
C LEU A 37 6.06 15.74 41.86
N LEU A 38 6.90 16.19 40.91
CA LEU A 38 8.29 16.55 41.18
C LEU A 38 8.38 17.91 41.86
N SER A 39 9.19 18.03 42.90
CA SER A 39 9.52 19.27 43.58
C SER A 39 11.02 19.49 43.61
N ASN A 40 11.47 20.66 43.22
CA ASN A 40 12.88 21.03 43.31
C ASN A 40 13.14 21.66 44.69
N GLN A 41 13.82 20.92 45.56
CA GLN A 41 14.25 21.40 46.90
C GLN A 41 15.75 21.75 46.93
N GLY A 42 16.44 21.65 45.79
CA GLY A 42 17.85 22.06 45.66
C GLY A 42 18.06 23.56 45.55
N ASP A 43 19.30 23.95 45.44
CA ASP A 43 19.72 25.38 45.40
C ASP A 43 19.82 25.94 43.99
N SER A 44 19.57 25.11 42.95
CA SER A 44 19.70 25.50 41.53
C SER A 44 18.50 25.04 40.72
N ALA A 45 18.25 25.70 39.58
CA ALA A 45 17.22 25.30 38.64
C ALA A 45 17.63 23.99 37.92
N VAL A 46 16.68 23.07 37.77
CA VAL A 46 16.88 21.76 37.13
C VAL A 46 16.24 21.74 35.75
N HIS A 47 17.00 21.28 34.74
CA HIS A 47 16.56 21.19 33.35
C HIS A 47 16.17 19.78 32.89
N SER A 48 16.50 18.78 33.68
CA SER A 48 16.22 17.37 33.37
C SER A 48 16.12 16.54 34.63
N PHE A 49 15.38 15.44 34.58
CA PHE A 49 15.35 14.44 35.65
C PHE A 49 15.63 13.05 35.08
N ILE A 50 15.87 12.09 35.95
CA ILE A 50 16.19 10.71 35.57
C ILE A 50 15.02 9.80 35.92
N LEU A 51 14.55 9.04 34.94
CA LEU A 51 13.69 7.89 35.12
C LEU A 51 14.54 6.64 35.25
N ALA A 52 14.16 5.74 36.15
CA ALA A 52 14.83 4.48 36.37
C ALA A 52 13.85 3.32 36.17
N VAL A 53 14.31 2.27 35.51
CA VAL A 53 13.60 1.00 35.38
C VAL A 53 14.40 -0.07 36.12
N GLU A 54 13.71 -0.88 36.89
CA GLU A 54 14.29 -1.93 37.72
C GLU A 54 15.12 -2.92 36.88
N PRO A 55 16.25 -3.43 37.40
CA PRO A 55 17.11 -4.38 36.69
C PRO A 55 16.35 -5.62 36.21
N ASP A 56 15.46 -6.15 37.06
CA ASP A 56 14.69 -7.37 36.78
C ASP A 56 13.63 -7.17 35.71
N LEU A 57 13.16 -5.95 35.51
CA LEU A 57 12.15 -5.59 34.51
C LEU A 57 12.75 -5.06 33.21
N ALA A 58 14.01 -4.62 33.23
CA ALA A 58 14.70 -4.04 32.08
C ALA A 58 14.72 -4.96 30.84
N PRO A 59 14.92 -6.29 30.93
CA PRO A 59 14.86 -7.17 29.77
C PRO A 59 13.48 -7.25 29.11
N ASN A 60 12.42 -6.93 29.84
CA ASN A 60 11.02 -6.97 29.40
C ASN A 60 10.48 -5.60 28.98
N LEU A 61 11.34 -4.57 29.06
CA LEU A 61 10.96 -3.21 28.72
C LEU A 61 10.70 -3.06 27.23
N ALA A 62 9.47 -2.74 26.85
CA ALA A 62 9.09 -2.48 25.47
C ALA A 62 9.02 -0.99 25.17
N TYR A 63 8.46 -0.18 26.09
CA TYR A 63 8.28 1.24 25.86
C TYR A 63 8.43 2.03 27.17
N VAL A 64 9.03 3.20 27.05
CA VAL A 64 9.05 4.25 28.10
C VAL A 64 8.71 5.57 27.45
N GLY A 65 7.74 6.26 28.04
CA GLY A 65 7.34 7.61 27.64
C GLY A 65 7.18 8.52 28.85
N ALA A 66 7.39 9.81 28.67
CA ALA A 66 7.11 10.82 29.68
C ALA A 66 6.41 12.00 29.04
N SER A 67 5.43 12.56 29.74
CA SER A 67 4.72 13.76 29.34
C SER A 67 4.50 14.69 30.54
N VAL A 68 4.34 15.98 30.25
CA VAL A 68 3.94 16.98 31.26
C VAL A 68 2.46 17.22 31.11
N LYS A 69 1.71 17.06 32.20
CA LYS A 69 0.30 17.37 32.23
C LYS A 69 0.11 18.89 32.24
N GLY A 70 -0.22 19.47 31.08
CA GLY A 70 -0.58 20.88 30.93
C GLY A 70 -2.02 21.16 31.38
N ASP A 71 -2.36 22.44 31.50
CA ASP A 71 -3.75 22.87 31.77
C ASP A 71 -4.63 22.80 30.49
N GLU A 72 -4.02 22.65 29.30
CA GLU A 72 -4.65 22.43 28.00
C GLU A 72 -4.55 20.94 27.59
N GLU A 73 -5.53 20.45 26.83
CA GLU A 73 -5.79 19.01 26.54
C GLU A 73 -4.64 18.22 25.88
N GLU A 74 -3.53 18.83 25.49
CA GLU A 74 -2.38 18.13 24.90
C GLU A 74 -1.26 17.93 25.92
N ASP A 75 -1.05 16.68 26.37
CA ASP A 75 0.13 16.29 27.15
C ASP A 75 1.41 16.52 26.31
N GLY A 76 2.25 17.45 26.73
CA GLY A 76 3.55 17.71 26.06
C GLY A 76 4.49 16.52 26.21
N ILE A 77 4.77 15.82 25.11
CA ILE A 77 5.70 14.67 25.09
C ILE A 77 7.13 15.18 25.34
N LEU A 78 7.84 14.53 26.25
CA LEU A 78 9.20 14.87 26.65
C LEU A 78 10.22 13.99 25.91
N GLU A 79 11.36 14.60 25.57
CA GLU A 79 12.48 13.86 24.96
C GLU A 79 13.19 13.01 26.02
N LEU A 80 13.37 11.70 25.71
CA LEU A 80 14.07 10.76 26.55
C LEU A 80 15.40 10.35 25.89
N LYS A 81 16.49 10.37 26.68
CA LYS A 81 17.80 9.88 26.26
C LYS A 81 18.30 8.81 27.22
N GLN A 82 18.59 7.63 26.70
CA GLN A 82 19.17 6.56 27.51
C GLN A 82 20.50 7.00 28.11
N THR A 83 20.69 6.78 29.40
CA THR A 83 21.85 7.15 30.17
C THR A 83 22.27 6.02 31.11
N MET A 84 23.36 6.19 31.82
CA MET A 84 23.84 5.24 32.83
C MET A 84 24.14 5.98 34.12
N ILE A 85 23.81 5.35 35.26
CA ILE A 85 24.23 5.82 36.60
C ILE A 85 25.34 4.90 37.04
N GLN A 86 26.49 5.47 37.41
CA GLN A 86 27.64 4.72 37.85
C GLN A 86 27.33 4.03 39.21
N GLY A 87 27.52 2.71 39.25
CA GLY A 87 27.30 1.92 40.46
C GLY A 87 25.88 1.43 40.69
N GLN A 88 24.95 1.74 39.79
CA GLN A 88 23.57 1.23 39.82
C GLN A 88 23.31 0.33 38.61
N SER A 89 22.57 -0.76 38.84
CA SER A 89 22.08 -1.67 37.81
C SER A 89 20.64 -1.23 37.39
N GLY A 90 20.28 -1.48 36.13
CA GLY A 90 18.97 -1.11 35.58
C GLY A 90 19.10 -0.24 34.34
N GLU A 91 17.98 0.16 33.79
CA GLU A 91 17.92 1.10 32.67
C GLU A 91 17.51 2.49 33.16
N PHE A 92 18.23 3.51 32.68
CA PHE A 92 18.02 4.89 33.09
C PHE A 92 17.81 5.75 31.85
N TYR A 93 16.85 6.69 31.97
CA TYR A 93 16.49 7.64 30.93
C TYR A 93 16.56 9.04 31.47
N LYS A 94 17.35 9.89 30.84
CA LYS A 94 17.38 11.31 31.11
C LYS A 94 16.25 11.95 30.34
N VAL A 95 15.31 12.57 31.04
CA VAL A 95 14.15 13.27 30.52
C VAL A 95 14.45 14.77 30.53
N GLN A 96 14.36 15.39 29.36
CA GLN A 96 14.56 16.83 29.19
C GLN A 96 13.26 17.57 29.51
N LEU A 97 13.30 18.54 30.41
CA LEU A 97 12.16 19.40 30.73
C LEU A 97 11.97 20.49 29.68
N PRO A 98 10.73 20.87 29.33
CA PRO A 98 10.46 21.95 28.37
C PRO A 98 10.90 23.32 28.90
N SER A 99 10.87 23.50 30.21
CA SER A 99 11.37 24.70 30.89
C SER A 99 12.13 24.30 32.15
N SER A 100 13.04 25.16 32.62
CA SER A 100 13.79 24.90 33.85
C SER A 100 12.87 24.94 35.08
N LEU A 101 12.96 23.92 35.92
CA LEU A 101 12.24 23.86 37.21
C LEU A 101 13.02 24.67 38.26
N GLY A 102 12.54 25.86 38.59
CA GLY A 102 13.14 26.71 39.58
C GLY A 102 13.14 26.12 40.99
N VAL A 103 13.91 26.71 41.90
CA VAL A 103 13.96 26.32 43.32
C VAL A 103 12.58 26.48 43.96
N GLY A 104 12.11 25.43 44.64
CA GLY A 104 10.79 25.38 45.26
C GLY A 104 9.62 25.16 44.28
N ALA A 105 9.88 25.14 42.97
CA ALA A 105 8.83 24.91 41.98
C ALA A 105 8.44 23.43 41.91
N LYS A 106 7.20 23.17 41.49
CA LYS A 106 6.64 21.84 41.33
C LYS A 106 6.19 21.62 39.91
N LEU A 107 6.36 20.39 39.41
CA LEU A 107 5.93 19.99 38.09
C LEU A 107 5.27 18.61 38.15
N ARG A 108 4.13 18.46 37.51
CA ARG A 108 3.44 17.16 37.40
C ARG A 108 3.86 16.48 36.07
N VAL A 109 4.46 15.31 36.22
CA VAL A 109 4.92 14.48 35.08
C VAL A 109 4.18 13.17 35.11
N LYS A 110 3.71 12.75 33.95
CA LYS A 110 3.14 11.41 33.72
C LYS A 110 4.19 10.56 33.00
N VAL A 111 4.49 9.43 33.57
CA VAL A 111 5.42 8.44 33.02
C VAL A 111 4.65 7.19 32.67
N GLU A 112 4.86 6.69 31.45
CA GLU A 112 4.27 5.44 30.97
C GLU A 112 5.37 4.45 30.67
N THR A 113 5.26 3.24 31.21
CA THR A 113 6.16 2.13 30.97
C THR A 113 5.36 0.92 30.55
N VAL A 114 5.70 0.29 29.44
CA VAL A 114 5.06 -0.93 28.96
C VAL A 114 6.07 -2.06 28.98
N LEU A 115 5.69 -3.15 29.67
CA LEU A 115 6.50 -4.36 29.81
C LEU A 115 5.83 -5.51 29.08
N SER A 116 6.59 -6.17 28.21
CA SER A 116 6.18 -7.38 27.50
C SER A 116 6.69 -8.65 28.21
N HIS A 117 6.00 -9.77 28.03
CA HIS A 117 6.40 -11.10 28.54
C HIS A 117 6.64 -11.21 30.06
N ILE A 118 6.13 -10.26 30.83
CA ILE A 118 6.27 -10.26 32.28
C ILE A 118 5.24 -11.15 32.97
N LEU A 119 4.04 -11.29 32.37
CA LEU A 119 2.98 -12.13 32.90
C LEU A 119 3.25 -13.59 32.55
N ARG A 120 3.44 -14.43 33.58
CA ARG A 120 3.77 -15.85 33.43
C ARG A 120 2.57 -16.71 33.79
N PRO A 121 2.08 -17.59 32.87
CA PRO A 121 1.01 -18.53 33.19
C PRO A 121 1.42 -19.49 34.31
N PHE A 122 0.56 -19.65 35.30
CA PHE A 122 0.73 -20.61 36.37
C PHE A 122 -0.64 -21.14 36.85
N PRO A 123 -0.96 -22.43 36.62
CA PRO A 123 -0.11 -23.48 36.05
C PRO A 123 0.27 -23.24 34.58
N THR A 124 1.42 -23.79 34.17
CA THR A 124 1.95 -23.65 32.81
C THR A 124 1.14 -24.43 31.76
N HIS A 125 0.37 -25.45 32.21
CA HIS A 125 -0.47 -26.27 31.36
C HIS A 125 -1.88 -26.34 31.93
N ILE A 126 -2.87 -26.10 31.06
CA ILE A 126 -4.31 -26.13 31.40
C ILE A 126 -5.05 -26.99 30.40
N THR A 127 -6.16 -27.59 30.83
CA THR A 127 -7.07 -28.29 29.93
C THR A 127 -7.91 -27.29 29.12
N GLN A 128 -8.59 -27.76 28.09
CA GLN A 128 -9.41 -26.93 27.22
C GLN A 128 -10.55 -26.18 27.94
N ALA A 129 -11.03 -26.73 29.07
CA ALA A 129 -12.13 -26.16 29.87
C ALA A 129 -11.64 -25.31 31.05
N GLU A 130 -10.36 -25.36 31.39
CA GLU A 130 -9.80 -24.60 32.51
C GLU A 130 -9.55 -23.15 32.13
N ARG A 131 -9.67 -22.28 33.13
CA ARG A 131 -9.34 -20.86 33.02
C ARG A 131 -7.86 -20.63 33.21
N GLN A 132 -7.33 -19.64 32.52
CA GLN A 132 -5.91 -19.30 32.61
C GLN A 132 -5.67 -18.41 33.83
N LEU A 133 -4.72 -18.82 34.65
CA LEU A 133 -4.18 -18.03 35.74
C LEU A 133 -2.78 -17.55 35.38
N VAL A 134 -2.43 -16.33 35.80
CA VAL A 134 -1.13 -15.71 35.53
C VAL A 134 -0.55 -15.11 36.80
N VAL A 135 0.78 -15.06 36.83
CA VAL A 135 1.54 -14.45 37.91
C VAL A 135 2.27 -13.23 37.38
N PHE A 136 2.05 -12.11 38.03
CA PHE A 136 2.86 -10.90 37.90
C PHE A 136 3.88 -10.83 39.04
N GLN A 137 5.10 -10.42 38.74
CA GLN A 137 6.13 -10.09 39.72
C GLN A 137 6.76 -8.74 39.37
N GLY A 138 6.78 -7.83 40.32
CA GLY A 138 7.32 -6.48 40.19
C GLY A 138 7.61 -5.88 41.55
N ASN A 139 7.59 -4.56 41.67
CA ASN A 139 7.91 -3.81 42.86
C ASN A 139 6.68 -3.04 43.36
N HIS A 140 6.50 -2.95 44.69
CA HIS A 140 5.47 -2.10 45.31
C HIS A 140 5.78 -0.62 45.12
N TYR A 141 7.05 -0.25 45.14
CA TYR A 141 7.51 1.13 45.05
C TYR A 141 7.84 1.56 43.62
N LEU A 142 7.79 2.85 43.37
CA LEU A 142 8.39 3.44 42.18
C LEU A 142 9.90 3.38 42.33
N TYR A 143 10.56 2.66 41.42
CA TYR A 143 12.02 2.61 41.37
C TYR A 143 12.52 3.95 40.83
N SER A 144 13.09 4.78 41.70
CA SER A 144 13.49 6.15 41.39
C SER A 144 14.77 6.53 42.11
N PRO A 145 15.66 7.31 41.49
CA PRO A 145 16.85 7.84 42.16
C PRO A 145 16.51 8.92 43.18
N TYR A 146 15.27 9.37 43.22
CA TYR A 146 14.81 10.43 44.14
C TYR A 146 14.00 9.85 45.30
N PRO A 147 14.10 10.45 46.52
CA PRO A 147 13.22 10.08 47.63
C PRO A 147 11.76 10.40 47.28
N THR A 148 10.84 9.59 47.81
CA THR A 148 9.41 9.76 47.56
C THR A 148 8.69 9.99 48.90
N ARG A 149 8.03 11.16 49.07
CA ARG A 149 7.34 11.52 50.32
C ARG A 149 6.05 10.72 50.52
N SER A 150 5.27 10.58 49.45
CA SER A 150 4.00 9.82 49.51
C SER A 150 3.77 9.08 48.20
N GLN A 151 3.37 7.80 48.29
CA GLN A 151 3.06 6.98 47.13
C GLN A 151 1.82 6.14 47.38
N THR A 152 0.97 6.07 46.36
CA THR A 152 -0.13 5.10 46.27
C THR A 152 0.06 4.26 45.03
N THR A 153 -0.13 2.94 45.15
CA THR A 153 0.00 1.99 44.01
C THR A 153 -1.33 1.26 43.84
N ARG A 154 -1.93 1.39 42.65
CA ARG A 154 -3.14 0.69 42.28
C ARG A 154 -2.81 -0.36 41.23
N VAL A 155 -3.16 -1.61 41.48
CA VAL A 155 -3.01 -2.73 40.54
C VAL A 155 -4.37 -3.05 39.95
N ARG A 156 -4.55 -2.88 38.67
CA ARG A 156 -5.76 -3.20 37.92
C ARG A 156 -5.63 -4.57 37.28
N LEU A 157 -6.65 -5.41 37.37
CA LEU A 157 -6.65 -6.81 36.97
C LEU A 157 -7.64 -7.07 35.84
N ALA A 158 -7.45 -8.18 35.11
CA ALA A 158 -8.34 -8.63 34.05
C ALA A 158 -9.66 -9.22 34.58
N SER A 159 -9.69 -9.69 35.82
CA SER A 159 -10.87 -10.29 36.44
C SER A 159 -10.92 -10.09 37.94
N LYS A 160 -12.09 -10.40 38.53
CA LYS A 160 -12.31 -10.34 39.98
C LYS A 160 -11.69 -11.50 40.73
N THR A 161 -11.31 -12.57 40.02
CA THR A 161 -10.74 -13.79 40.58
C THR A 161 -9.25 -13.62 40.84
N VAL A 162 -8.88 -13.54 42.12
CA VAL A 162 -7.49 -13.42 42.55
C VAL A 162 -7.18 -14.56 43.48
N GLU A 163 -6.23 -15.39 43.15
CA GLU A 163 -5.79 -16.54 43.94
C GLU A 163 -4.95 -16.10 45.13
N SER A 164 -3.96 -15.25 44.87
CA SER A 164 -3.09 -14.72 45.92
C SER A 164 -2.45 -13.40 45.50
N TYR A 165 -2.14 -12.56 46.49
CA TYR A 165 -1.37 -11.33 46.27
C TYR A 165 -0.57 -10.98 47.55
N THR A 166 0.53 -10.27 47.35
CA THR A 166 1.38 -9.81 48.47
C THR A 166 0.64 -8.78 49.29
N LYS A 167 0.69 -8.93 50.61
CA LYS A 167 0.01 -8.03 51.57
C LYS A 167 1.05 -7.13 52.23
N LEU A 168 1.23 -5.92 51.69
CA LEU A 168 2.07 -4.89 52.28
C LEU A 168 1.18 -3.70 52.65
N GLY A 169 1.24 -3.27 53.93
CA GLY A 169 0.51 -2.07 54.38
C GLY A 169 -1.03 -2.19 54.35
N ASN A 170 -1.58 -3.38 54.55
CA ASN A 170 -3.03 -3.63 54.54
C ASN A 170 -3.73 -3.18 53.25
N PRO A 171 -3.42 -3.79 52.10
CA PRO A 171 -4.02 -3.42 50.83
C PRO A 171 -5.56 -3.58 50.84
N SER A 172 -6.24 -2.67 50.18
CA SER A 172 -7.68 -2.80 49.93
C SER A 172 -7.90 -3.49 48.58
N LYS A 173 -8.74 -4.53 48.52
CA LYS A 173 -9.17 -5.18 47.31
C LYS A 173 -10.58 -4.73 46.96
N SER A 174 -10.76 -4.12 45.83
CA SER A 174 -12.05 -3.90 45.18
C SER A 174 -12.14 -4.83 43.95
N ASP A 175 -13.32 -4.99 43.37
CA ASP A 175 -13.62 -5.93 42.28
C ASP A 175 -12.40 -6.36 41.41
N GLU A 176 -11.91 -5.46 40.57
CA GLU A 176 -10.81 -5.71 39.61
C GLU A 176 -9.55 -4.88 39.93
N ALA A 177 -9.44 -4.39 41.17
CA ALA A 177 -8.29 -3.60 41.59
C ALA A 177 -7.82 -3.92 42.99
N ILE A 178 -6.51 -3.81 43.21
CA ILE A 178 -5.85 -3.90 44.50
C ILE A 178 -5.13 -2.58 44.74
N GLU A 179 -5.43 -1.90 45.83
CA GLU A 179 -4.81 -0.63 46.18
C GLU A 179 -3.89 -0.80 47.40
N TYR A 180 -2.66 -0.32 47.23
CA TYR A 180 -1.59 -0.34 48.23
C TYR A 180 -1.24 1.08 48.65
N GLY A 181 -0.95 1.24 49.94
CA GLY A 181 -0.52 2.51 50.51
C GLY A 181 -1.63 3.29 51.21
N PRO A 182 -1.44 4.59 51.52
CA PRO A 182 -0.26 5.39 51.12
C PRO A 182 1.04 5.00 51.84
N PHE A 183 2.10 4.76 51.06
CA PHE A 183 3.45 4.62 51.59
C PHE A 183 4.07 6.01 51.83
N ARG A 184 4.85 6.15 52.90
CA ARG A 184 5.48 7.43 53.24
C ARG A 184 6.98 7.29 53.34
N ASP A 185 7.68 8.35 52.96
CA ASP A 185 9.14 8.49 53.10
C ASP A 185 9.92 7.29 52.53
N VAL A 186 9.61 6.93 51.26
CA VAL A 186 10.27 5.86 50.52
C VAL A 186 11.66 6.32 50.10
N ALA A 187 12.68 5.56 50.46
CA ALA A 187 14.07 5.87 50.09
C ALA A 187 14.33 5.68 48.58
N PRO A 188 15.34 6.35 48.00
CA PRO A 188 15.75 6.11 46.61
C PRO A 188 16.09 4.65 46.39
N PHE A 189 15.75 4.14 45.19
CA PHE A 189 16.02 2.76 44.78
C PHE A 189 15.48 1.67 45.71
N SER A 190 14.34 1.97 46.40
CA SER A 190 13.67 0.98 47.24
C SER A 190 13.04 -0.13 46.41
N GLU A 191 13.24 -1.37 46.86
CA GLU A 191 12.64 -2.55 46.25
C GLU A 191 11.87 -3.35 47.28
N ASP A 192 10.64 -3.75 46.95
CA ASP A 192 9.84 -4.71 47.73
C ASP A 192 8.97 -5.52 46.77
N ALA A 193 9.05 -6.82 46.86
CA ALA A 193 8.50 -7.74 45.87
C ALA A 193 6.94 -7.72 45.88
N LEU A 194 6.36 -7.20 44.84
CA LEU A 194 4.92 -7.28 44.55
C LEU A 194 4.65 -8.52 43.69
N LYS A 195 3.90 -9.47 44.23
CA LYS A 195 3.45 -10.66 43.51
C LYS A 195 1.95 -10.74 43.51
N VAL A 196 1.34 -10.91 42.32
CA VAL A 196 -0.11 -11.07 42.15
C VAL A 196 -0.37 -12.28 41.28
N HIS A 197 -1.21 -13.22 41.79
CA HIS A 197 -1.63 -14.42 41.04
C HIS A 197 -3.15 -14.32 40.84
N TYR A 198 -3.59 -14.22 39.60
CA TYR A 198 -4.98 -13.91 39.25
C TYR A 198 -5.39 -14.55 37.96
N GLU A 199 -6.71 -14.61 37.69
CA GLU A 199 -7.27 -15.10 36.45
C GLU A 199 -7.16 -14.06 35.34
N ASN A 200 -6.59 -14.45 34.19
CA ASN A 200 -6.51 -13.64 33.00
C ASN A 200 -6.70 -14.51 31.74
N ASN A 201 -7.85 -14.39 31.12
CA ASN A 201 -8.22 -15.13 29.90
C ASN A 201 -8.15 -14.23 28.65
N THR A 202 -7.53 -13.06 28.72
CA THR A 202 -7.33 -12.21 27.53
C THR A 202 -6.43 -12.89 26.50
N PRO A 203 -6.45 -12.47 25.23
CA PRO A 203 -5.57 -13.01 24.22
C PRO A 203 -4.09 -12.81 24.55
N PHE A 204 -3.34 -13.89 24.78
CA PHE A 204 -1.88 -13.86 24.97
C PHE A 204 -1.18 -14.08 23.64
N LEU A 205 -1.47 -13.22 22.66
CA LEU A 205 -0.84 -13.28 21.35
C LEU A 205 0.51 -12.56 21.37
N THR A 206 1.49 -13.14 20.71
CA THR A 206 2.79 -12.53 20.45
C THR A 206 3.17 -12.76 19.01
N ILE A 207 3.56 -11.73 18.31
CA ILE A 207 4.17 -11.82 16.99
C ILE A 207 5.65 -12.10 17.19
N SER A 208 6.08 -13.33 16.87
CA SER A 208 7.49 -13.74 17.02
C SER A 208 8.37 -13.02 16.01
N SER A 209 7.88 -12.87 14.79
CA SER A 209 8.54 -12.11 13.74
C SER A 209 7.54 -11.52 12.78
N ILE A 210 7.81 -10.31 12.31
CA ILE A 210 7.10 -9.68 11.20
C ILE A 210 8.12 -9.17 10.19
N THR A 211 7.92 -9.54 8.95
CA THR A 211 8.66 -8.97 7.82
C THR A 211 7.69 -8.13 7.00
N ARG A 212 7.87 -6.82 7.03
CA ARG A 212 7.07 -5.85 6.30
C ARG A 212 7.84 -5.38 5.08
N ILE A 213 7.28 -5.60 3.91
CA ILE A 213 7.83 -5.14 2.62
C ILE A 213 6.95 -4.01 2.13
N ILE A 214 7.55 -2.88 1.87
CA ILE A 214 6.88 -1.69 1.32
C ILE A 214 7.54 -1.40 -0.01
N GLU A 215 6.80 -1.54 -1.09
CA GLU A 215 7.29 -1.23 -2.44
C GLU A 215 6.64 0.06 -2.94
N VAL A 216 7.46 1.08 -3.17
CA VAL A 216 7.01 2.41 -3.60
C VAL A 216 7.12 2.52 -5.11
N SER A 217 5.99 2.80 -5.77
CA SER A 217 5.94 3.10 -7.19
C SER A 217 5.52 4.54 -7.43
N HIS A 218 6.28 5.25 -8.26
CA HIS A 218 5.91 6.59 -8.71
C HIS A 218 4.77 6.59 -9.75
N TRP A 219 4.33 5.42 -10.20
CA TRP A 219 3.16 5.24 -11.06
C TRP A 219 1.82 5.32 -10.31
N GLY A 220 1.84 5.61 -9.01
CA GLY A 220 0.63 5.87 -8.23
C GLY A 220 0.28 4.83 -7.18
N ASN A 221 1.09 3.79 -6.99
CA ASN A 221 0.83 2.72 -6.04
C ASN A 221 1.96 2.53 -5.03
N ILE A 222 1.59 2.22 -3.79
CA ILE A 222 2.49 1.70 -2.77
C ILE A 222 1.93 0.35 -2.35
N ALA A 223 2.67 -0.72 -2.61
CA ALA A 223 2.29 -2.06 -2.19
C ALA A 223 2.91 -2.39 -0.82
N VAL A 224 2.11 -2.91 0.09
CA VAL A 224 2.53 -3.35 1.41
C VAL A 224 2.21 -4.82 1.56
N GLU A 225 3.20 -5.61 1.92
CA GLU A 225 3.03 -7.03 2.25
C GLU A 225 3.69 -7.32 3.60
N GLU A 226 2.94 -7.94 4.49
CA GLU A 226 3.41 -8.34 5.81
C GLU A 226 3.36 -9.85 5.95
N THR A 227 4.52 -10.44 6.22
CA THR A 227 4.64 -11.85 6.60
C THR A 227 4.75 -11.94 8.11
N ILE A 228 3.79 -12.59 8.73
CA ILE A 228 3.59 -12.58 10.18
C ILE A 228 3.66 -14.00 10.75
N ASP A 229 4.59 -14.20 11.67
CA ASP A 229 4.68 -15.39 12.53
C ASP A 229 4.12 -15.07 13.90
N MET A 230 3.00 -15.67 14.24
CA MET A 230 2.30 -15.41 15.50
C MET A 230 2.20 -16.68 16.35
N ARG A 231 2.32 -16.52 17.66
CA ARG A 231 2.13 -17.61 18.63
C ARG A 231 1.27 -17.14 19.80
N HIS A 232 0.58 -18.07 20.42
CA HIS A 232 -0.10 -17.85 21.68
C HIS A 232 0.85 -18.20 22.83
N THR A 233 1.18 -17.20 23.66
CA THR A 233 2.16 -17.32 24.78
C THR A 233 1.54 -17.58 26.14
N GLY A 234 0.24 -17.84 26.18
CA GLY A 234 -0.48 -18.26 27.38
C GLY A 234 -0.17 -19.70 27.81
N ALA A 235 -0.94 -20.20 28.78
CA ALA A 235 -0.79 -21.57 29.31
C ALA A 235 -0.98 -22.61 28.22
N PHE A 236 -0.05 -23.57 28.13
CA PHE A 236 -0.06 -24.63 27.13
C PHE A 236 -1.28 -25.54 27.29
N LEU A 237 -1.85 -25.96 26.15
CA LEU A 237 -2.96 -26.91 26.15
C LEU A 237 -2.48 -28.28 26.67
N LYS A 238 -3.13 -28.77 27.74
CA LYS A 238 -2.92 -30.08 28.31
C LYS A 238 -3.88 -31.09 27.69
N GLY A 239 -3.33 -32.10 27.03
CA GLY A 239 -4.12 -33.14 26.36
C GLY A 239 -4.50 -32.79 24.92
N PRO A 240 -5.27 -33.68 24.24
CA PRO A 240 -5.69 -33.49 22.87
C PRO A 240 -6.78 -32.42 22.77
N PHE A 241 -6.79 -31.67 21.66
CA PHE A 241 -7.87 -30.75 21.34
C PHE A 241 -9.14 -31.52 20.93
N SER A 242 -10.25 -31.22 21.60
CA SER A 242 -11.59 -31.74 21.26
C SER A 242 -12.40 -30.67 20.53
N ARG A 243 -12.58 -30.83 19.21
CA ARG A 243 -13.41 -29.93 18.42
C ARG A 243 -14.88 -29.98 18.85
N TYR A 244 -15.36 -31.17 19.29
CA TYR A 244 -16.73 -31.36 19.74
C TYR A 244 -17.02 -30.53 20.99
N ASP A 245 -16.17 -30.62 22.03
CA ASP A 245 -16.32 -29.84 23.25
C ASP A 245 -16.18 -28.36 23.00
N TYR A 246 -15.24 -27.97 22.13
CA TYR A 246 -15.03 -26.59 21.72
C TYR A 246 -16.25 -25.92 21.10
N GLN A 247 -17.04 -26.68 20.32
CA GLN A 247 -18.25 -26.17 19.67
C GLN A 247 -19.49 -26.20 20.56
N ARG A 248 -19.56 -27.09 21.54
CA ARG A 248 -20.76 -27.31 22.36
C ARG A 248 -20.72 -26.69 23.74
N GLN A 249 -19.55 -26.60 24.35
CA GLN A 249 -19.41 -26.07 25.71
C GLN A 249 -19.02 -24.59 25.62
N SER A 250 -19.85 -23.71 26.21
CA SER A 250 -19.60 -22.26 26.25
C SER A 250 -18.28 -21.90 26.93
N ASP A 251 -17.88 -22.70 27.91
CA ASP A 251 -16.67 -22.48 28.71
C ASP A 251 -15.43 -23.15 28.13
N SER A 252 -15.57 -23.88 27.00
CA SER A 252 -14.46 -24.55 26.36
C SER A 252 -13.65 -23.57 25.51
N GLY A 253 -12.36 -23.49 25.79
CA GLY A 253 -11.43 -22.64 25.04
C GLY A 253 -11.57 -21.14 25.29
N ILE A 254 -11.97 -20.73 26.50
CA ILE A 254 -12.06 -19.30 26.90
C ILE A 254 -10.73 -18.58 26.69
N SER A 255 -9.62 -19.24 27.00
CA SER A 255 -8.26 -18.69 26.82
C SER A 255 -7.73 -18.80 25.39
N SER A 256 -8.50 -19.40 24.44
CA SER A 256 -8.09 -19.52 23.04
C SER A 256 -8.52 -18.30 22.23
N VAL A 257 -7.74 -17.99 21.19
CA VAL A 257 -8.03 -16.90 20.27
C VAL A 257 -8.69 -17.43 19.01
N LYS A 258 -9.93 -16.99 18.74
CA LYS A 258 -10.73 -17.40 17.56
C LYS A 258 -10.53 -16.45 16.38
N SER A 259 -10.47 -15.16 16.66
CA SER A 259 -10.26 -14.08 15.71
C SER A 259 -9.65 -12.87 16.42
N PHE A 260 -9.07 -11.99 15.66
CA PHE A 260 -8.58 -10.70 16.12
C PHE A 260 -8.77 -9.66 15.01
N LYS A 261 -8.77 -8.38 15.35
CA LYS A 261 -8.97 -7.29 14.42
C LYS A 261 -7.63 -6.65 14.06
N THR A 262 -7.37 -6.54 12.77
CA THR A 262 -6.25 -5.77 12.21
C THR A 262 -6.80 -4.48 11.62
N ILE A 263 -6.16 -3.35 11.93
CA ILE A 263 -6.57 -2.04 11.44
C ILE A 263 -5.54 -1.54 10.43
N LEU A 264 -6.00 -1.40 9.19
CA LEU A 264 -5.21 -0.91 8.07
C LEU A 264 -5.53 0.58 7.80
N PRO A 265 -4.66 1.30 7.08
CA PRO A 265 -4.95 2.67 6.64
C PRO A 265 -6.28 2.77 5.87
N ALA A 266 -6.98 3.91 5.99
CA ALA A 266 -8.29 4.13 5.36
C ALA A 266 -8.29 3.95 3.84
N SER A 267 -7.18 4.29 3.19
CA SER A 267 -7.01 4.16 1.74
C SER A 267 -6.54 2.79 1.27
N ALA A 268 -6.47 1.77 2.16
CA ALA A 268 -6.05 0.43 1.80
C ALA A 268 -7.03 -0.23 0.81
N GLN A 269 -6.51 -0.70 -0.30
CA GLN A 269 -7.24 -1.36 -1.39
C GLN A 269 -6.65 -2.74 -1.67
N ASP A 270 -7.42 -3.59 -2.36
CA ASP A 270 -6.99 -4.93 -2.77
C ASP A 270 -6.42 -5.78 -1.63
N VAL A 271 -7.04 -5.68 -0.45
CA VAL A 271 -6.58 -6.39 0.75
C VAL A 271 -6.71 -7.90 0.55
N TYR A 272 -5.64 -8.63 0.79
CA TYR A 272 -5.64 -10.08 0.77
C TYR A 272 -5.03 -10.66 2.05
N TYR A 273 -5.55 -11.79 2.45
CA TYR A 273 -5.10 -12.57 3.60
C TYR A 273 -4.92 -14.03 3.19
N ARG A 274 -3.72 -14.55 3.35
CA ARG A 274 -3.36 -15.91 2.93
C ARG A 274 -2.41 -16.56 3.93
N ASP A 275 -2.47 -17.87 3.99
CA ASP A 275 -1.49 -18.70 4.67
C ASP A 275 -0.72 -19.60 3.67
N GLU A 276 0.07 -20.56 4.15
CA GLU A 276 0.81 -21.49 3.29
C GLU A 276 -0.10 -22.37 2.41
N ILE A 277 -1.35 -22.58 2.80
CA ILE A 277 -2.34 -23.38 2.06
C ILE A 277 -2.99 -22.55 0.95
N GLY A 278 -3.13 -21.25 1.14
CA GLY A 278 -3.75 -20.32 0.19
C GLY A 278 -4.63 -19.27 0.87
N ASN A 279 -5.44 -18.57 0.07
CA ASN A 279 -6.30 -17.51 0.57
C ASN A 279 -7.31 -18.02 1.61
N ILE A 280 -7.49 -17.22 2.67
CA ILE A 280 -8.45 -17.50 3.74
C ILE A 280 -9.69 -16.63 3.50
N SER A 281 -10.81 -17.26 3.18
CA SER A 281 -12.08 -16.58 2.86
C SER A 281 -13.01 -16.38 4.06
N THR A 282 -12.65 -16.88 5.25
CA THR A 282 -13.45 -16.75 6.47
C THR A 282 -13.28 -15.42 7.20
N SER A 283 -12.34 -14.58 6.75
CA SER A 283 -12.10 -13.25 7.26
C SER A 283 -13.21 -12.28 6.85
N HIS A 284 -13.42 -11.26 7.64
CA HIS A 284 -14.38 -10.19 7.34
C HIS A 284 -13.64 -8.87 7.19
N LEU A 285 -13.89 -8.17 6.08
CA LEU A 285 -13.33 -6.84 5.80
C LEU A 285 -14.45 -5.82 5.94
N GLN A 286 -14.21 -4.78 6.71
CA GLN A 286 -15.11 -3.64 6.88
C GLN A 286 -14.36 -2.35 6.57
N ILE A 287 -14.88 -1.57 5.63
CA ILE A 287 -14.33 -0.26 5.27
C ILE A 287 -15.09 0.79 6.08
N LEU A 288 -14.37 1.53 6.91
CA LEU A 288 -14.85 2.67 7.68
C LEU A 288 -14.37 3.98 7.05
N GLU A 289 -14.80 5.13 7.59
CA GLU A 289 -14.40 6.43 7.06
C GLU A 289 -12.91 6.74 7.29
N ASP A 290 -12.35 6.29 8.41
CA ASP A 290 -10.98 6.59 8.89
C ASP A 290 -10.04 5.38 8.90
N SER A 291 -10.54 4.17 8.61
CA SER A 291 -9.75 2.94 8.68
C SER A 291 -10.38 1.80 7.87
N VAL A 292 -9.59 0.78 7.58
CA VAL A 292 -10.07 -0.50 7.05
C VAL A 292 -9.83 -1.56 8.11
N GLU A 293 -10.92 -2.10 8.67
CA GLU A 293 -10.85 -3.18 9.65
C GLU A 293 -10.90 -4.54 8.97
N VAL A 294 -9.97 -5.41 9.35
CA VAL A 294 -9.93 -6.81 8.90
C VAL A 294 -10.06 -7.71 10.11
N GLU A 295 -11.20 -8.40 10.26
CA GLU A 295 -11.32 -9.47 11.25
C GLU A 295 -10.60 -10.71 10.71
N VAL A 296 -9.40 -10.94 11.19
CA VAL A 296 -8.56 -12.08 10.83
C VAL A 296 -9.03 -13.31 11.61
N ARG A 297 -9.38 -14.37 10.87
CA ARG A 297 -9.79 -15.66 11.46
C ARG A 297 -8.83 -16.76 11.03
N PRO A 298 -7.90 -17.17 11.90
CA PRO A 298 -7.04 -18.33 11.63
C PRO A 298 -7.85 -19.59 11.33
N ARG A 299 -7.30 -20.56 10.60
CA ARG A 299 -8.00 -21.82 10.27
C ARG A 299 -8.38 -22.65 11.47
N PHE A 300 -7.72 -22.43 12.58
CA PHE A 300 -7.97 -23.09 13.86
C PHE A 300 -7.82 -22.09 15.01
N PRO A 301 -8.55 -22.25 16.09
CA PRO A 301 -8.38 -21.43 17.29
C PRO A 301 -6.98 -21.63 17.86
N LEU A 302 -6.34 -20.54 18.26
CA LEU A 302 -5.00 -20.58 18.81
C LEU A 302 -5.08 -20.83 20.31
N PHE A 303 -4.61 -21.98 20.75
CA PHE A 303 -4.39 -22.32 22.16
C PHE A 303 -2.96 -22.02 22.56
N GLY A 304 -2.70 -21.98 23.86
CA GLY A 304 -1.36 -21.76 24.38
C GLY A 304 -0.32 -22.71 23.77
N GLY A 305 0.78 -22.15 23.30
CA GLY A 305 1.84 -22.83 22.58
C GLY A 305 1.60 -23.03 21.08
N TRP A 306 0.39 -22.79 20.57
CA TRP A 306 0.09 -22.93 19.14
C TRP A 306 0.60 -21.71 18.36
N LYS A 307 0.96 -21.96 17.09
CA LYS A 307 1.54 -20.97 16.18
C LYS A 307 0.69 -20.88 14.92
N THR A 308 0.67 -19.72 14.31
CA THR A 308 0.12 -19.49 12.97
C THR A 308 1.08 -18.63 12.17
N HIS A 309 1.15 -18.92 10.88
CA HIS A 309 1.91 -18.14 9.91
C HIS A 309 0.93 -17.65 8.85
N TYR A 310 0.98 -16.37 8.51
CA TYR A 310 0.13 -15.80 7.48
C TYR A 310 0.76 -14.56 6.84
N ILE A 311 0.22 -14.22 5.69
CA ILE A 311 0.60 -13.04 4.93
C ILE A 311 -0.65 -12.19 4.74
N ILE A 312 -0.54 -10.92 5.05
CA ILE A 312 -1.53 -9.90 4.73
C ILE A 312 -0.87 -8.86 3.80
N GLY A 313 -1.59 -8.46 2.76
CA GLY A 313 -1.09 -7.42 1.88
C GLY A 313 -2.20 -6.53 1.39
N TYR A 314 -1.83 -5.31 1.00
CA TYR A 314 -2.74 -4.29 0.52
C TYR A 314 -1.99 -3.24 -0.31
N ASN A 315 -2.74 -2.47 -1.08
CA ASN A 315 -2.25 -1.36 -1.89
C ASN A 315 -2.70 -0.02 -1.30
N LEU A 316 -1.84 0.98 -1.41
CA LEU A 316 -2.12 2.36 -1.02
C LEU A 316 -1.90 3.30 -2.21
N PRO A 317 -2.74 4.33 -2.38
CA PRO A 317 -2.50 5.36 -3.38
C PRO A 317 -1.31 6.24 -2.96
N SER A 318 -0.33 6.40 -3.84
CA SER A 318 0.90 7.12 -3.52
C SER A 318 0.66 8.60 -3.19
N TYR A 319 -0.37 9.24 -3.73
CA TYR A 319 -0.64 10.66 -3.53
C TYR A 319 -0.98 11.05 -2.07
N GLU A 320 -1.36 10.10 -1.23
CA GLU A 320 -1.63 10.34 0.19
C GLU A 320 -0.39 10.26 1.08
N TYR A 321 0.61 9.48 0.66
CA TYR A 321 1.78 9.14 1.48
C TYR A 321 3.08 9.70 0.93
N LEU A 322 3.13 10.03 -0.37
CA LEU A 322 4.34 10.47 -1.06
C LEU A 322 4.24 11.96 -1.42
N TYR A 323 4.99 12.76 -0.71
CA TYR A 323 5.10 14.20 -0.93
C TYR A 323 6.26 14.50 -1.87
N THR A 324 6.15 15.54 -2.71
CA THR A 324 7.18 15.91 -3.68
C THR A 324 7.45 17.41 -3.68
N LEU A 325 8.72 17.75 -3.77
CA LEU A 325 9.21 19.12 -4.00
C LEU A 325 10.31 19.08 -5.08
N GLY A 326 9.90 19.25 -6.34
CA GLY A 326 10.81 19.08 -7.48
C GLY A 326 11.26 17.63 -7.64
N ASP A 327 12.57 17.37 -7.46
CA ASP A 327 13.18 16.06 -7.50
C ASP A 327 13.36 15.42 -6.11
N GLN A 328 12.95 16.14 -5.05
CA GLN A 328 12.96 15.62 -3.68
C GLN A 328 11.62 15.01 -3.34
N TYR A 329 11.65 13.86 -2.72
CA TYR A 329 10.49 13.10 -2.28
C TYR A 329 10.57 12.79 -0.80
N ALA A 330 9.43 12.79 -0.14
CA ALA A 330 9.28 12.38 1.25
C ALA A 330 8.12 11.38 1.35
N LEU A 331 8.44 10.17 1.72
CA LEU A 331 7.44 9.14 2.04
C LEU A 331 7.14 9.20 3.53
N LYS A 332 5.88 9.50 3.89
CA LYS A 332 5.41 9.51 5.28
C LYS A 332 4.42 8.39 5.48
N MET A 333 4.77 7.40 6.29
CA MET A 333 3.88 6.29 6.61
C MET A 333 4.31 5.58 7.89
N ARG A 334 3.43 4.76 8.44
CA ARG A 334 3.71 3.96 9.64
C ARG A 334 4.74 2.87 9.36
N LEU A 335 5.67 2.70 10.30
CA LEU A 335 6.66 1.61 10.23
C LEU A 335 6.03 0.25 10.53
N VAL A 336 5.03 0.23 11.38
CA VAL A 336 4.23 -0.94 11.75
C VAL A 336 2.77 -0.54 11.85
N ASP A 337 1.86 -1.42 11.41
CA ASP A 337 0.43 -1.20 11.52
C ASP A 337 -0.13 -1.85 12.80
N HIS A 338 -1.39 -1.58 13.09
CA HIS A 338 -2.12 -2.21 14.18
C HIS A 338 -2.56 -3.61 13.75
N VAL A 339 -1.85 -4.65 14.22
CA VAL A 339 -2.14 -6.05 13.89
C VAL A 339 -3.23 -6.62 14.79
N TYR A 340 -3.21 -6.32 16.08
CA TYR A 340 -4.25 -6.64 17.07
C TYR A 340 -4.10 -5.74 18.30
N ASP A 341 -5.17 -5.63 19.12
CA ASP A 341 -5.19 -4.78 20.31
C ASP A 341 -4.12 -5.20 21.33
N ASP A 342 -3.38 -4.24 21.88
CA ASP A 342 -2.26 -4.49 22.80
C ASP A 342 -1.15 -5.37 22.19
N GLN A 343 -0.84 -5.17 20.93
CA GLN A 343 0.14 -5.97 20.20
C GLN A 343 1.52 -6.01 20.84
N VAL A 344 2.15 -7.18 20.76
CA VAL A 344 3.56 -7.41 21.08
C VAL A 344 4.26 -8.03 19.90
N ILE A 345 5.35 -7.41 19.46
CA ILE A 345 6.18 -7.86 18.34
C ILE A 345 7.60 -8.08 18.86
N ASP A 346 8.05 -9.33 18.87
CA ASP A 346 9.39 -9.67 19.33
C ASP A 346 10.46 -9.15 18.36
N SER A 347 10.23 -9.30 17.06
CA SER A 347 11.15 -8.82 16.02
C SER A 347 10.42 -8.28 14.81
N LEU A 348 10.72 -7.05 14.44
CA LEU A 348 10.24 -6.39 13.21
C LEU A 348 11.42 -6.21 12.27
N THR A 349 11.22 -6.59 11.00
CA THR A 349 12.12 -6.25 9.89
C THR A 349 11.31 -5.54 8.82
N VAL A 350 11.65 -4.31 8.52
CA VAL A 350 11.03 -3.53 7.45
C VAL A 350 11.98 -3.42 6.27
N LYS A 351 11.47 -3.73 5.08
CA LYS A 351 12.18 -3.59 3.81
C LYS A 351 11.43 -2.57 2.95
N LEU A 352 11.97 -1.39 2.82
CA LEU A 352 11.42 -0.35 1.97
C LEU A 352 12.14 -0.36 0.63
N ILE A 353 11.44 -0.78 -0.42
CA ILE A 353 11.93 -0.82 -1.80
C ILE A 353 11.54 0.50 -2.46
N LEU A 354 12.54 1.30 -2.79
CA LEU A 354 12.36 2.57 -3.49
C LEU A 354 12.53 2.38 -5.00
N PRO A 355 12.00 3.31 -5.82
CA PRO A 355 12.14 3.25 -7.27
C PRO A 355 13.61 3.20 -7.72
N GLU A 356 13.86 2.53 -8.85
CA GLU A 356 15.20 2.44 -9.44
C GLU A 356 15.79 3.83 -9.69
N GLY A 357 17.00 4.07 -9.18
CA GLY A 357 17.67 5.36 -9.30
C GLY A 357 17.38 6.37 -8.17
N ALA A 358 16.65 5.98 -7.14
CA ALA A 358 16.52 6.77 -5.91
C ALA A 358 17.89 6.92 -5.22
N ARG A 359 18.20 8.14 -4.74
CA ARG A 359 19.49 8.51 -4.12
C ARG A 359 19.28 9.37 -2.89
N ASN A 360 20.36 9.58 -2.10
CA ASN A 360 20.36 10.43 -0.91
C ASN A 360 19.27 10.06 0.08
N ILE A 361 19.16 8.76 0.39
CA ILE A 361 18.11 8.22 1.25
C ILE A 361 18.42 8.58 2.70
N HIS A 362 17.52 9.34 3.32
CA HIS A 362 17.56 9.73 4.73
C HIS A 362 16.27 9.35 5.43
N VAL A 363 16.37 8.84 6.65
CA VAL A 363 15.22 8.35 7.42
C VAL A 363 15.11 9.13 8.72
N GLU A 364 13.94 9.68 8.96
CA GLU A 364 13.58 10.33 10.22
C GLU A 364 12.59 9.42 10.97
N THR A 365 12.97 9.00 12.17
CA THR A 365 12.18 8.09 12.99
C THR A 365 11.91 8.71 14.35
N PRO A 366 10.70 8.52 14.92
CA PRO A 366 10.34 9.03 16.23
C PRO A 366 11.04 8.26 17.38
N TYR A 367 11.59 7.10 17.10
CA TYR A 367 12.31 6.24 18.03
C TYR A 367 13.51 5.58 17.35
N PRO A 368 14.52 5.15 18.11
CA PRO A 368 15.72 4.52 17.53
C PRO A 368 15.39 3.18 16.88
N ILE A 369 15.91 3.00 15.66
CA ILE A 369 15.83 1.77 14.87
C ILE A 369 17.25 1.30 14.52
N ASP A 370 17.42 0.00 14.35
CA ASP A 370 18.66 -0.58 13.86
C ASP A 370 18.63 -0.62 12.33
N ARG A 371 19.50 0.16 11.69
CA ARG A 371 19.62 0.18 10.25
C ARG A 371 20.61 -0.88 9.80
N ILE A 372 20.14 -1.78 8.95
CA ILE A 372 20.94 -2.81 8.30
C ILE A 372 21.49 -2.23 6.99
N PRO A 373 22.66 -2.66 6.48
CA PRO A 373 23.20 -2.21 5.20
C PRO A 373 22.18 -2.34 4.08
N ASP A 374 22.08 -1.28 3.25
CA ASP A 374 21.15 -1.21 2.14
C ASP A 374 21.39 -2.37 1.16
N GLN A 375 20.31 -2.93 0.63
CA GLN A 375 20.29 -4.03 -0.32
C GLN A 375 19.82 -3.52 -1.69
N LEU A 376 19.98 -4.33 -2.70
CA LEU A 376 19.40 -4.09 -4.03
C LEU A 376 18.37 -5.16 -4.35
N HIS A 377 17.22 -4.73 -4.81
CA HIS A 377 16.17 -5.59 -5.32
C HIS A 377 16.08 -5.42 -6.84
N TYR A 378 15.95 -6.51 -7.57
CA TYR A 378 15.85 -6.52 -9.03
C TYR A 378 14.52 -7.10 -9.47
N THR A 379 13.81 -6.37 -10.31
CA THR A 379 12.63 -6.84 -11.04
C THR A 379 12.96 -7.07 -12.51
N TYR A 380 11.98 -7.53 -13.31
CA TYR A 380 12.22 -8.01 -14.69
C TYR A 380 12.89 -7.00 -15.64
N LEU A 381 12.67 -5.70 -15.47
CA LEU A 381 13.16 -4.65 -16.38
C LEU A 381 14.14 -3.69 -15.72
N ASP A 382 14.51 -3.97 -14.46
CA ASP A 382 15.46 -3.14 -13.74
C ASP A 382 16.87 -3.29 -14.32
N THR A 383 17.60 -2.18 -14.43
CA THR A 383 18.96 -2.12 -14.98
C THR A 383 20.01 -2.06 -13.89
N PHE A 384 19.82 -1.17 -12.90
CA PHE A 384 20.75 -0.93 -11.79
C PHE A 384 20.28 -1.56 -10.50
N GLY A 385 18.99 -1.93 -10.43
CA GLY A 385 18.33 -2.43 -9.24
C GLY A 385 17.75 -1.30 -8.37
N ARG A 386 16.72 -1.66 -7.63
CA ARG A 386 15.99 -0.78 -6.71
C ARG A 386 16.68 -0.77 -5.36
N PRO A 387 17.01 0.39 -4.78
CA PRO A 387 17.58 0.44 -3.45
C PRO A 387 16.56 0.01 -2.41
N VAL A 388 16.97 -0.89 -1.51
CA VAL A 388 16.16 -1.39 -0.41
C VAL A 388 16.75 -0.91 0.89
N LEU A 389 16.00 -0.08 1.59
CA LEU A 389 16.31 0.29 2.95
C LEU A 389 15.80 -0.79 3.89
N VAL A 390 16.71 -1.35 4.69
CA VAL A 390 16.36 -2.38 5.66
C VAL A 390 16.54 -1.84 7.07
N ALA A 391 15.46 -1.88 7.84
CA ALA A 391 15.44 -1.48 9.24
C ALA A 391 14.91 -2.60 10.11
N SER A 392 15.44 -2.74 11.31
CA SER A 392 14.94 -3.69 12.29
C SER A 392 14.76 -3.03 13.65
N LYS A 393 13.83 -3.58 14.41
CA LYS A 393 13.60 -3.21 15.81
C LYS A 393 12.98 -4.39 16.55
N ASN A 394 13.41 -4.57 17.79
CA ASN A 394 12.89 -5.62 18.65
C ASN A 394 11.96 -5.03 19.72
N ASN A 395 11.08 -5.89 20.24
CA ASN A 395 10.21 -5.61 21.37
C ASN A 395 9.32 -4.36 21.15
N LEU A 396 8.50 -4.41 20.09
CA LEU A 396 7.56 -3.33 19.79
C LEU A 396 6.19 -3.60 20.41
N VAL A 397 5.54 -2.50 20.78
CA VAL A 397 4.18 -2.47 21.31
C VAL A 397 3.37 -1.40 20.56
N GLU A 398 2.12 -1.23 20.89
CA GLU A 398 1.18 -0.32 20.25
C GLU A 398 1.69 1.14 20.16
N GLN A 399 2.44 1.60 21.17
CA GLN A 399 3.04 2.94 21.22
C GLN A 399 4.07 3.21 20.11
N HIS A 400 4.54 2.16 19.43
CA HIS A 400 5.44 2.27 18.27
C HIS A 400 4.70 2.43 16.94
N ILE A 401 3.36 2.45 16.92
CA ILE A 401 2.55 2.76 15.74
C ILE A 401 2.62 4.26 15.49
N GLN A 402 3.72 4.71 14.90
CA GLN A 402 3.99 6.12 14.61
C GLN A 402 4.52 6.27 13.19
N ASP A 403 4.33 7.48 12.64
CA ASP A 403 4.79 7.80 11.29
C ASP A 403 6.31 7.95 11.25
N VAL A 404 6.88 7.41 10.19
CA VAL A 404 8.29 7.54 9.80
C VAL A 404 8.34 8.29 8.49
N VAL A 405 9.31 9.19 8.34
CA VAL A 405 9.51 9.94 7.11
C VAL A 405 10.81 9.49 6.44
N VAL A 406 10.71 9.10 5.18
CA VAL A 406 11.85 8.69 4.36
C VAL A 406 12.02 9.69 3.23
N HIS A 407 13.12 10.45 3.29
CA HIS A 407 13.52 11.43 2.27
C HIS A 407 14.44 10.78 1.25
N TYR A 408 14.22 11.05 -0.03
CA TYR A 408 15.09 10.62 -1.11
C TYR A 408 14.98 11.55 -2.31
N THR A 409 15.96 11.49 -3.21
CA THR A 409 15.95 12.22 -4.48
C THR A 409 15.71 11.25 -5.63
N PHE A 410 14.86 11.65 -6.57
CA PHE A 410 14.53 10.81 -7.73
C PHE A 410 14.28 11.68 -8.97
N ASN A 411 14.90 11.31 -10.08
CA ASN A 411 14.68 11.99 -11.36
C ASN A 411 13.49 11.36 -12.10
N LYS A 412 12.45 12.17 -12.36
CA LYS A 412 11.21 11.72 -13.04
C LYS A 412 11.45 11.10 -14.43
N VAL A 413 12.54 11.48 -15.12
CA VAL A 413 12.89 10.90 -16.43
C VAL A 413 13.15 9.40 -16.33
N LEU A 414 13.64 8.91 -15.18
CA LEU A 414 13.89 7.48 -14.97
C LEU A 414 12.60 6.63 -14.97
N MET A 415 11.43 7.23 -14.72
CA MET A 415 10.15 6.52 -14.88
C MET A 415 9.91 6.01 -16.31
N LEU A 416 10.51 6.65 -17.30
CA LEU A 416 10.39 6.24 -18.70
C LEU A 416 11.38 5.13 -19.08
N GLN A 417 12.31 4.75 -18.23
CA GLN A 417 13.35 3.77 -18.52
C GLN A 417 12.75 2.41 -18.91
N GLU A 418 11.89 1.86 -18.07
CA GLU A 418 11.24 0.57 -18.33
C GLU A 418 10.37 0.58 -19.60
N PRO A 419 9.46 1.56 -19.81
CA PRO A 419 8.71 1.65 -21.07
C PRO A 419 9.58 1.82 -22.30
N LEU A 420 10.66 2.62 -22.23
CA LEU A 420 11.58 2.83 -23.34
C LEU A 420 12.38 1.59 -23.69
N LEU A 421 12.74 0.76 -22.70
CA LEU A 421 13.38 -0.54 -22.95
C LEU A 421 12.47 -1.46 -23.75
N VAL A 422 11.19 -1.55 -23.38
CA VAL A 422 10.20 -2.36 -24.10
C VAL A 422 10.00 -1.83 -25.53
N VAL A 423 9.82 -0.52 -25.67
CA VAL A 423 9.68 0.13 -26.99
C VAL A 423 10.92 -0.12 -27.85
N GLY A 424 12.12 0.03 -27.28
CA GLY A 424 13.38 -0.27 -27.96
C GLY A 424 13.49 -1.71 -28.44
N ALA A 425 13.10 -2.67 -27.59
CA ALA A 425 13.09 -4.09 -27.93
C ALA A 425 12.14 -4.38 -29.10
N PHE A 426 10.93 -3.79 -29.10
CA PHE A 426 10.00 -3.92 -30.22
C PHE A 426 10.55 -3.27 -31.50
N TYR A 427 11.17 -2.09 -31.42
CA TYR A 427 11.81 -1.49 -32.59
C TYR A 427 12.90 -2.40 -33.17
N ILE A 428 13.76 -2.97 -32.33
CA ILE A 428 14.80 -3.92 -32.77
C ILE A 428 14.15 -5.14 -33.44
N LEU A 429 13.09 -5.70 -32.83
CA LEU A 429 12.34 -6.82 -33.39
C LEU A 429 11.78 -6.48 -34.77
N PHE A 430 11.08 -5.36 -34.93
CA PHE A 430 10.51 -4.92 -36.20
C PHE A 430 11.59 -4.64 -37.25
N PHE A 431 12.68 -3.99 -36.86
CA PHE A 431 13.83 -3.79 -37.75
C PHE A 431 14.40 -5.12 -38.24
N THR A 432 14.58 -6.08 -37.35
CA THR A 432 15.08 -7.42 -37.69
C THR A 432 14.15 -8.13 -38.68
N VAL A 433 12.84 -8.07 -38.44
CA VAL A 433 11.84 -8.66 -39.34
C VAL A 433 11.85 -7.96 -40.69
N ILE A 434 11.92 -6.62 -40.74
CA ILE A 434 11.99 -5.86 -41.99
C ILE A 434 13.24 -6.24 -42.78
N ILE A 435 14.40 -6.31 -42.11
CA ILE A 435 15.65 -6.73 -42.74
C ILE A 435 15.52 -8.16 -43.27
N TYR A 436 15.04 -9.11 -42.45
CA TYR A 436 14.86 -10.50 -42.83
C TYR A 436 13.96 -10.66 -44.06
N VAL A 437 12.82 -9.95 -44.10
CA VAL A 437 11.87 -10.00 -45.23
C VAL A 437 12.40 -9.28 -46.47
N ARG A 438 13.22 -8.21 -46.30
CA ARG A 438 13.72 -7.39 -47.40
C ARG A 438 15.05 -7.87 -47.96
N LEU A 439 15.85 -8.61 -47.19
CA LEU A 439 17.12 -9.18 -47.66
C LEU A 439 16.85 -10.48 -48.43
N ASP A 440 17.03 -10.43 -49.72
CA ASP A 440 17.10 -11.63 -50.58
C ASP A 440 18.54 -12.16 -50.58
N PHE A 441 18.76 -13.26 -49.87
CA PHE A 441 20.05 -13.95 -49.83
C PHE A 441 20.19 -14.99 -50.95
N SER A 442 19.25 -15.09 -51.88
CA SER A 442 19.33 -16.03 -52.98
C SER A 442 20.38 -15.58 -53.99
N ILE A 443 21.32 -16.46 -54.28
CA ILE A 443 22.36 -16.25 -55.31
C ILE A 443 21.76 -16.34 -56.73
N THR A 444 20.59 -16.98 -56.84
CA THR A 444 19.79 -17.06 -58.08
C THR A 444 18.56 -16.20 -57.91
N LYS A 445 18.47 -15.13 -58.73
CA LYS A 445 17.22 -14.39 -58.86
C LYS A 445 16.17 -15.35 -59.40
N ASP A 446 15.20 -15.72 -58.60
CA ASP A 446 14.01 -16.42 -59.05
C ASP A 446 13.12 -15.42 -59.82
N PRO A 447 13.06 -15.49 -61.15
CA PRO A 447 12.26 -14.56 -61.96
C PRO A 447 10.78 -14.58 -61.53
N ALA A 448 10.29 -15.73 -61.08
CA ALA A 448 8.91 -15.89 -60.62
C ALA A 448 8.65 -15.14 -59.30
N ALA A 449 9.61 -15.12 -58.36
CA ALA A 449 9.51 -14.37 -57.11
C ALA A 449 9.56 -12.86 -57.38
N GLU A 450 10.39 -12.40 -58.31
CA GLU A 450 10.48 -10.99 -58.70
C GLU A 450 9.18 -10.49 -59.33
N VAL A 451 8.57 -11.30 -60.23
CA VAL A 451 7.27 -11.00 -60.82
C VAL A 451 6.17 -10.95 -59.76
N ARG A 452 6.15 -11.90 -58.82
CA ARG A 452 5.17 -11.91 -57.72
C ARG A 452 5.28 -10.65 -56.83
N MET A 453 6.50 -10.23 -56.50
CA MET A 453 6.69 -9.00 -55.70
C MET A 453 6.28 -7.74 -56.47
N LYS A 454 6.58 -7.66 -57.75
CA LYS A 454 6.14 -6.55 -58.60
C LYS A 454 4.63 -6.51 -58.72
N VAL A 455 3.99 -7.65 -58.95
CA VAL A 455 2.53 -7.76 -59.03
C VAL A 455 1.88 -7.35 -57.71
N SER A 456 2.38 -7.85 -56.57
CA SER A 456 1.87 -7.49 -55.24
C SER A 456 2.01 -5.99 -54.98
N SER A 457 3.17 -5.38 -55.29
CA SER A 457 3.34 -3.93 -55.10
C SER A 457 2.40 -3.09 -55.99
N ILE A 458 2.18 -3.53 -57.23
CA ILE A 458 1.24 -2.84 -58.14
C ILE A 458 -0.19 -2.98 -57.62
N THR A 459 -0.56 -4.16 -57.15
CA THR A 459 -1.89 -4.42 -56.59
C THR A 459 -2.19 -3.54 -55.36
N GLU A 460 -1.23 -3.40 -54.47
CA GLU A 460 -1.37 -2.51 -53.30
C GLU A 460 -1.60 -1.04 -53.72
N GLN A 461 -0.90 -0.59 -54.76
CA GLN A 461 -1.12 0.74 -55.32
C GLN A 461 -2.54 0.88 -55.91
N VAL A 462 -3.01 -0.14 -56.65
CA VAL A 462 -4.39 -0.15 -57.18
C VAL A 462 -5.40 -0.08 -56.09
N LEU A 463 -5.27 -0.89 -55.00
CA LEU A 463 -6.15 -0.87 -53.82
C LEU A 463 -6.21 0.53 -53.21
N THR A 464 -5.05 1.16 -53.03
CA THR A 464 -4.97 2.52 -52.47
C THR A 464 -5.72 3.55 -53.34
N LEU A 465 -5.55 3.49 -54.68
CA LEU A 465 -6.16 4.41 -55.61
C LEU A 465 -7.68 4.19 -55.72
N VAL A 466 -8.13 2.92 -55.73
CA VAL A 466 -9.56 2.60 -55.73
C VAL A 466 -10.23 3.10 -54.44
N ASN A 467 -9.63 2.89 -53.30
CA ASN A 467 -10.15 3.39 -52.03
C ASN A 467 -10.21 4.90 -51.99
N LYS A 468 -9.20 5.60 -52.51
CA LYS A 468 -9.26 7.06 -52.66
C LYS A 468 -10.42 7.47 -53.57
N ARG A 469 -10.66 6.77 -54.67
CA ARG A 469 -11.75 7.06 -55.61
C ARG A 469 -13.11 6.82 -55.00
N LEU A 470 -13.33 5.77 -54.21
CA LEU A 470 -14.53 5.54 -53.43
C LEU A 470 -14.74 6.63 -52.37
N GLY A 471 -13.66 7.17 -51.81
CA GLY A 471 -13.70 8.34 -50.90
C GLY A 471 -14.23 9.60 -51.55
N LEU A 472 -13.96 9.83 -52.85
CA LEU A 472 -14.50 10.99 -53.59
C LEU A 472 -16.03 10.96 -53.65
N TYR A 473 -16.63 9.79 -53.80
CA TYR A 473 -18.08 9.66 -53.84
C TYR A 473 -18.72 10.01 -52.49
N ARG A 474 -18.11 9.66 -51.37
CA ARG A 474 -18.58 10.06 -50.02
C ARG A 474 -18.48 11.56 -49.85
N HIS A 475 -17.40 12.18 -50.29
CA HIS A 475 -17.25 13.62 -50.26
C HIS A 475 -18.33 14.34 -51.09
N MET A 476 -18.65 13.79 -52.29
CA MET A 476 -19.72 14.34 -53.12
C MET A 476 -21.08 14.22 -52.45
N ASP A 477 -21.37 13.14 -51.77
CA ASP A 477 -22.61 13.01 -50.97
C ASP A 477 -22.74 14.13 -49.91
N GLU A 478 -21.61 14.47 -49.26
CA GLU A 478 -21.59 15.59 -48.30
C GLU A 478 -21.88 16.93 -49.01
N VAL A 479 -21.29 17.16 -50.19
CA VAL A 479 -21.52 18.36 -51.01
C VAL A 479 -22.99 18.45 -51.42
N VAL A 480 -23.57 17.33 -51.90
CA VAL A 480 -24.98 17.25 -52.29
C VAL A 480 -25.90 17.49 -51.08
N ASN A 481 -25.61 16.94 -49.92
CA ASN A 481 -26.39 17.15 -48.71
C ASN A 481 -26.31 18.61 -48.24
N ARG A 482 -25.15 19.25 -48.33
CA ARG A 482 -24.96 20.67 -48.05
C ARG A 482 -25.73 21.53 -49.04
N TYR A 483 -25.71 21.17 -50.33
CA TYR A 483 -26.49 21.85 -51.38
C TYR A 483 -28.00 21.81 -51.10
N LYS A 484 -28.55 20.69 -50.69
CA LYS A 484 -29.97 20.57 -50.31
C LYS A 484 -30.36 21.54 -49.19
N GLN A 485 -29.42 21.88 -48.31
CA GLN A 485 -29.66 22.81 -47.18
C GLN A 485 -29.44 24.26 -47.57
N SER A 486 -28.30 24.56 -48.22
CA SER A 486 -27.87 25.95 -48.52
C SER A 486 -28.40 26.53 -49.84
N ARG A 487 -28.80 25.63 -50.78
CA ARG A 487 -29.17 25.97 -52.17
C ARG A 487 -28.05 26.68 -52.96
N ASP A 488 -26.79 26.53 -52.49
CA ASP A 488 -25.64 27.15 -53.16
C ASP A 488 -25.22 26.31 -54.39
N THR A 489 -25.62 26.77 -55.56
CA THR A 489 -25.26 26.14 -56.87
C THR A 489 -23.78 26.29 -57.18
N GLY A 490 -23.09 27.30 -56.65
CA GLY A 490 -21.67 27.53 -56.85
C GLY A 490 -20.84 26.43 -56.20
N ALA A 491 -21.17 26.10 -54.93
CA ALA A 491 -20.50 25.03 -54.20
C ALA A 491 -20.73 23.65 -54.82
N LEU A 492 -21.94 23.37 -55.31
CA LEU A 492 -22.25 22.11 -56.01
C LEU A 492 -21.45 21.99 -57.34
N ASN A 493 -21.40 23.03 -58.14
CA ASN A 493 -20.69 23.04 -59.42
C ASN A 493 -19.18 22.92 -59.21
N SER A 494 -18.65 23.56 -58.15
CA SER A 494 -17.24 23.40 -57.78
C SER A 494 -16.94 21.96 -57.37
N GLY A 495 -17.75 21.37 -56.45
CA GLY A 495 -17.60 19.98 -56.02
C GLY A 495 -17.70 18.99 -57.20
N ARG A 496 -18.61 19.23 -58.14
CA ARG A 496 -18.73 18.43 -59.38
C ARG A 496 -17.46 18.48 -60.24
N LYS A 497 -16.95 19.69 -60.50
CA LYS A 497 -15.72 19.86 -61.32
C LYS A 497 -14.52 19.18 -60.63
N THR A 498 -14.40 19.31 -59.32
CA THR A 498 -13.33 18.64 -58.57
C THR A 498 -13.47 17.12 -58.64
N LEU A 499 -14.69 16.59 -58.42
CA LEU A 499 -14.92 15.14 -58.55
C LEU A 499 -14.59 14.62 -59.93
N GLU A 500 -15.04 15.30 -60.99
CA GLU A 500 -14.81 14.90 -62.38
C GLU A 500 -13.29 14.89 -62.71
N ALA A 501 -12.56 15.93 -62.27
CA ALA A 501 -11.11 16.02 -62.46
C ALA A 501 -10.34 14.94 -61.70
N ASP A 502 -10.59 14.80 -60.41
CA ASP A 502 -9.90 13.84 -59.56
C ASP A 502 -10.23 12.40 -59.96
N HIS A 503 -11.49 12.11 -60.25
CA HIS A 503 -11.92 10.82 -60.74
C HIS A 503 -11.22 10.46 -62.06
N ARG A 504 -11.08 11.41 -62.98
CA ARG A 504 -10.38 11.20 -64.26
C ARG A 504 -8.90 10.89 -64.02
N THR A 505 -8.26 11.62 -63.15
CA THR A 505 -6.86 11.39 -62.79
C THR A 505 -6.68 10.01 -62.21
N LEU A 506 -7.45 9.65 -61.16
CA LEU A 506 -7.36 8.32 -60.53
C LEU A 506 -7.71 7.19 -61.50
N THR A 507 -8.66 7.39 -62.41
CA THR A 507 -8.98 6.38 -63.44
C THR A 507 -7.81 6.16 -64.39
N ASN A 508 -7.13 7.23 -64.81
CA ASN A 508 -5.97 7.14 -65.68
C ASN A 508 -4.81 6.43 -64.95
N ASP A 509 -4.58 6.75 -63.67
CA ASP A 509 -3.55 6.13 -62.88
C ASP A 509 -3.81 4.62 -62.69
N ILE A 510 -5.04 4.23 -62.37
CA ILE A 510 -5.45 2.83 -62.24
C ILE A 510 -5.33 2.12 -63.61
N SER A 511 -5.67 2.77 -64.72
CA SER A 511 -5.52 2.20 -66.05
C SER A 511 -4.06 1.96 -66.42
N SER A 512 -3.17 2.88 -66.02
CA SER A 512 -1.74 2.70 -66.20
C SER A 512 -1.17 1.51 -65.40
N LEU A 513 -1.64 1.35 -64.15
CA LEU A 513 -1.27 0.20 -63.30
C LEU A 513 -1.87 -1.10 -63.83
N GLN A 514 -3.08 -1.10 -64.36
CA GLN A 514 -3.71 -2.22 -65.04
C GLN A 514 -2.90 -2.67 -66.27
N ALA A 515 -2.44 -1.72 -67.07
CA ALA A 515 -1.57 -2.03 -68.21
C ALA A 515 -0.25 -2.67 -67.77
N ARG A 516 0.34 -2.20 -66.64
CA ARG A 516 1.53 -2.81 -66.06
C ARG A 516 1.28 -4.22 -65.53
N LEU A 517 0.15 -4.47 -64.83
CA LEU A 517 -0.23 -5.83 -64.43
C LEU A 517 -0.40 -6.77 -65.61
N LYS A 518 -0.98 -6.29 -66.72
CA LYS A 518 -1.13 -7.05 -67.94
C LYS A 518 0.20 -7.35 -68.60
N ALA A 519 1.15 -6.42 -68.58
CA ALA A 519 2.50 -6.62 -69.07
C ALA A 519 3.30 -7.70 -68.31
N GLU A 520 3.06 -7.81 -66.99
CA GLU A 520 3.62 -8.85 -66.13
C GLU A 520 2.86 -10.20 -66.24
N GLY A 521 1.83 -10.29 -67.09
CA GLY A 521 1.07 -11.53 -67.36
C GLY A 521 0.16 -11.95 -66.22
N SER A 522 -0.27 -11.03 -65.36
CA SER A 522 -1.11 -11.32 -64.18
C SER A 522 -2.59 -11.30 -64.52
N ASP A 523 -3.34 -12.36 -64.16
CA ASP A 523 -4.81 -12.45 -64.29
C ASP A 523 -5.52 -11.37 -63.47
N LEU A 524 -4.83 -10.73 -62.52
CA LEU A 524 -5.37 -9.65 -61.73
C LEU A 524 -5.69 -8.40 -62.56
N ALA A 525 -5.08 -8.25 -63.74
CA ALA A 525 -5.38 -7.15 -64.67
C ALA A 525 -6.85 -7.17 -65.14
N ASP A 526 -7.44 -8.33 -65.32
CA ASP A 526 -8.84 -8.49 -65.74
C ASP A 526 -9.79 -8.14 -64.59
N LYS A 527 -9.45 -8.53 -63.38
CA LYS A 527 -10.22 -8.13 -62.18
C LYS A 527 -10.21 -6.62 -61.94
N VAL A 528 -9.05 -5.96 -62.13
CA VAL A 528 -8.95 -4.50 -62.06
C VAL A 528 -9.82 -3.86 -63.14
N GLY A 529 -9.91 -4.46 -64.34
CA GLY A 529 -10.80 -4.02 -65.41
C GLY A 529 -12.29 -4.13 -65.00
N GLU A 530 -12.66 -5.20 -64.31
CA GLU A 530 -14.03 -5.35 -63.80
C GLU A 530 -14.35 -4.31 -62.70
N VAL A 531 -13.41 -4.06 -61.80
CA VAL A 531 -13.53 -2.99 -60.80
C VAL A 531 -13.72 -1.63 -61.46
N GLN A 532 -12.96 -1.32 -62.54
CA GLN A 532 -13.16 -0.05 -63.26
C GLN A 532 -14.53 0.06 -63.94
N LYS A 533 -15.04 -1.04 -64.49
CA LYS A 533 -16.38 -1.08 -65.11
C LYS A 533 -17.48 -0.86 -64.07
N LEU A 534 -17.38 -1.53 -62.93
CA LEU A 534 -18.33 -1.35 -61.83
C LEU A 534 -18.27 0.07 -61.27
N ASP A 535 -17.08 0.62 -61.09
CA ASP A 535 -16.91 2.01 -60.64
C ASP A 535 -17.53 3.03 -61.62
N GLY A 536 -17.42 2.78 -62.93
CA GLY A 536 -18.13 3.59 -63.91
C GLY A 536 -19.65 3.62 -63.69
N GLN A 537 -20.24 2.49 -63.35
CA GLN A 537 -21.66 2.39 -62.97
C GLN A 537 -21.96 3.13 -61.68
N VAL A 538 -21.11 3.02 -60.66
CA VAL A 538 -21.25 3.78 -59.39
C VAL A 538 -21.20 5.28 -59.68
N LYS A 539 -20.24 5.74 -60.49
CA LYS A 539 -20.16 7.13 -60.91
C LYS A 539 -21.47 7.62 -61.58
N GLU A 540 -22.02 6.80 -62.49
CA GLU A 540 -23.29 7.15 -63.18
C GLU A 540 -24.43 7.29 -62.16
N LEU A 541 -24.54 6.41 -61.17
CA LEU A 541 -25.53 6.49 -60.11
C LEU A 541 -25.33 7.74 -59.21
N VAL A 542 -24.08 8.08 -58.91
CA VAL A 542 -23.77 9.34 -58.16
C VAL A 542 -24.15 10.55 -59.01
N CYS A 543 -23.87 10.55 -60.36
CA CYS A 543 -24.29 11.61 -61.26
C CYS A 543 -25.82 11.76 -61.33
N ARG A 544 -26.55 10.66 -61.31
CA ARG A 544 -28.03 10.69 -61.27
C ARG A 544 -28.55 11.22 -59.91
N SER A 545 -27.94 10.81 -58.81
CA SER A 545 -28.33 11.30 -57.48
C SER A 545 -28.21 12.83 -57.36
N TRP A 546 -27.11 13.43 -57.80
CA TRP A 546 -27.01 14.90 -57.77
C TRP A 546 -27.98 15.58 -58.73
N GLN A 547 -28.26 15.02 -59.93
CA GLN A 547 -29.27 15.57 -60.84
C GLN A 547 -30.66 15.55 -60.23
N GLU A 548 -31.03 14.49 -59.54
CA GLU A 548 -32.29 14.43 -58.77
C GLU A 548 -32.29 15.44 -57.63
N ALA A 549 -31.19 15.68 -56.93
CA ALA A 549 -31.07 16.72 -55.92
C ALA A 549 -31.22 18.13 -56.51
N GLU A 550 -30.67 18.40 -57.72
CA GLU A 550 -30.88 19.66 -58.43
C GLU A 550 -32.35 19.84 -58.82
N ARG A 551 -33.03 18.79 -59.28
CA ARG A 551 -34.46 18.81 -59.64
C ARG A 551 -35.32 19.05 -58.41
N LEU A 552 -34.96 18.50 -57.22
CA LEU A 552 -35.65 18.76 -55.97
C LEU A 552 -35.54 20.23 -55.58
N VAL A 553 -34.32 20.79 -55.59
CA VAL A 553 -34.07 22.17 -55.18
C VAL A 553 -34.72 23.15 -56.16
N ALA A 554 -34.80 22.81 -57.48
CA ALA A 554 -35.47 23.57 -58.51
C ALA A 554 -37.02 23.44 -58.48
N GLY A 555 -37.56 22.64 -57.53
CA GLY A 555 -39.03 22.47 -57.40
C GLY A 555 -39.69 21.61 -58.50
N LYS A 556 -38.88 20.88 -59.30
CA LYS A 556 -39.40 20.08 -60.43
C LYS A 556 -39.84 18.67 -60.02
N VAL A 557 -39.50 18.24 -58.78
CA VAL A 557 -39.85 16.93 -58.26
C VAL A 557 -40.40 17.06 -56.84
N LYS A 558 -41.50 16.34 -56.53
CA LYS A 558 -42.05 16.30 -55.15
C LYS A 558 -41.11 15.58 -54.20
N LYS A 559 -41.08 16.04 -52.94
CA LYS A 559 -40.15 15.51 -51.91
C LYS A 559 -40.29 14.00 -51.70
N GLU A 560 -41.50 13.45 -51.75
CA GLU A 560 -41.75 12.02 -51.57
C GLU A 560 -41.14 11.20 -52.72
N ALA A 561 -41.36 11.62 -53.95
CA ALA A 561 -40.79 10.98 -55.14
C ALA A 561 -39.24 11.05 -55.15
N TYR A 562 -38.68 12.16 -54.65
CA TYR A 562 -37.24 12.28 -54.49
C TYR A 562 -36.69 11.26 -53.48
N VAL A 563 -37.33 11.09 -52.31
CA VAL A 563 -36.90 10.13 -51.26
C VAL A 563 -36.92 8.69 -51.78
N ASP A 564 -37.97 8.32 -52.53
CA ASP A 564 -38.07 6.98 -53.11
C ASP A 564 -37.01 6.71 -54.19
N ASN A 565 -36.78 7.71 -55.06
CA ASN A 565 -35.70 7.62 -56.06
C ASN A 565 -34.33 7.55 -55.43
N GLU A 566 -34.05 8.38 -54.43
CA GLU A 566 -32.77 8.39 -53.71
C GLU A 566 -32.53 7.06 -52.96
N LYS A 567 -33.54 6.48 -52.34
CA LYS A 567 -33.47 5.18 -51.69
C LYS A 567 -33.13 4.09 -52.71
N THR A 568 -33.74 4.12 -53.89
CA THR A 568 -33.46 3.16 -54.94
C THR A 568 -32.05 3.32 -55.51
N LEU A 569 -31.60 4.56 -55.74
CA LEU A 569 -30.25 4.84 -56.20
C LEU A 569 -29.18 4.46 -55.16
N SER A 570 -29.42 4.73 -53.88
CA SER A 570 -28.50 4.40 -52.80
C SER A 570 -28.40 2.89 -52.57
N SER A 571 -29.50 2.12 -52.70
CA SER A 571 -29.47 0.67 -52.55
C SER A 571 -28.67 0.01 -53.69
N LYS A 572 -28.90 0.44 -54.94
CA LYS A 572 -28.13 -0.04 -56.11
C LYS A 572 -26.63 0.33 -56.02
N ARG A 573 -26.35 1.52 -55.52
CA ARG A 573 -24.98 1.97 -55.29
C ARG A 573 -24.29 1.13 -54.23
N LEU A 574 -24.95 0.83 -53.10
CA LEU A 574 -24.45 -0.01 -52.04
C LEU A 574 -24.10 -1.42 -52.55
N GLU A 575 -25.01 -1.99 -53.38
CA GLU A 575 -24.78 -3.30 -54.02
C GLU A 575 -23.52 -3.33 -54.89
N LEU A 576 -23.36 -2.26 -55.72
CA LEU A 576 -22.17 -2.16 -56.60
C LEU A 576 -20.87 -1.93 -55.77
N VAL A 577 -20.92 -1.11 -54.72
CA VAL A 577 -19.76 -0.89 -53.86
C VAL A 577 -19.39 -2.18 -53.14
N THR A 578 -20.37 -2.90 -52.56
CA THR A 578 -20.11 -4.20 -51.95
C THR A 578 -19.50 -5.20 -52.92
N ARG A 579 -19.93 -5.16 -54.18
CA ARG A 579 -19.33 -6.00 -55.23
C ARG A 579 -17.91 -5.58 -55.58
N ILE A 580 -17.62 -4.28 -55.59
CA ILE A 580 -16.26 -3.75 -55.76
C ILE A 580 -15.38 -4.22 -54.57
N ASP A 581 -15.87 -4.05 -53.32
CA ASP A 581 -15.14 -4.47 -52.13
C ASP A 581 -14.81 -5.99 -52.18
N SER A 582 -15.80 -6.83 -52.54
CA SER A 582 -15.55 -8.27 -52.70
C SER A 582 -14.53 -8.62 -53.78
N LEU A 583 -14.43 -7.84 -54.85
CA LEU A 583 -13.39 -8.01 -55.87
C LEU A 583 -12.03 -7.51 -55.37
N LEU A 584 -12.01 -6.43 -54.58
CA LEU A 584 -10.77 -5.93 -53.97
C LEU A 584 -10.17 -6.91 -52.97
N ASP A 585 -11.00 -7.62 -52.21
CA ASP A 585 -10.56 -8.66 -51.27
C ASP A 585 -9.95 -9.87 -51.99
N THR A 586 -10.22 -10.04 -53.26
CA THR A 586 -9.65 -11.12 -54.13
C THR A 586 -8.48 -10.67 -54.96
N LEU A 587 -8.10 -9.39 -54.91
CA LEU A 587 -6.88 -8.85 -55.54
C LEU A 587 -5.68 -9.01 -54.62
#